data_f65d38ea8a8b9016069a25bacc7379fb
#
_entry.id   f65d38ea8a8b9016069a25bacc7379fb
#
_cell.length_a   1.000
_cell.length_b   1.000
_cell.length_c   1.000
_cell.angle_alpha   90.00
_cell.angle_beta   90.00
_cell.angle_gamma   90.00
#
_symmetry.space_group_name_H-M   'P 1'
#
loop_
_entity.id
_entity.type
_entity.pdbx_description
1 polymer ?
#
loop_
_entity_poly.entity_id
_entity_poly.type
_entity_poly.pdbx_seq_one_letter_code
_entity_poly.pdbx_strand_id
1 'polypeptide(L)'
;MKGFHGNIEKLTLGNTNFRQVLYTAEHCQLVLMTLPVGGEIGSEIHAENDQFFRFEAGYGKVVIDGNEYEVADGDAIIVPAGAEHNVINTSETEMLKLYTIYSPAHHKDGIIRATREEAEENEEDFDGVTSETK
;
A
#
# COMPACT_ATOMS: atom_id res chain seq x y z
N MET A 1 -24.94 -3.98 3.95
CA MET A 1 -23.50 -3.91 3.63
C MET A 1 -22.98 -5.28 3.19
N LYS A 2 -22.09 -5.31 2.22
CA LYS A 2 -21.51 -6.56 1.70
C LYS A 2 -20.16 -6.91 2.31
N GLY A 3 -19.38 -5.92 2.71
CA GLY A 3 -18.01 -6.10 3.15
C GLY A 3 -17.09 -6.51 2.01
N PHE A 4 -15.91 -7.00 2.37
CA PHE A 4 -14.95 -7.51 1.40
C PHE A 4 -14.62 -8.96 1.72
N HIS A 5 -14.57 -9.79 0.68
CA HIS A 5 -14.10 -11.17 0.76
C HIS A 5 -13.28 -11.50 -0.49
N GLY A 6 -12.11 -12.05 -0.30
CA GLY A 6 -11.26 -12.47 -1.42
C GLY A 6 -10.02 -13.19 -0.90
N ASN A 7 -9.33 -13.88 -1.79
CA ASN A 7 -8.03 -14.47 -1.46
C ASN A 7 -6.97 -13.38 -1.61
N ILE A 8 -6.56 -12.80 -0.49
CA ILE A 8 -5.67 -11.62 -0.51
C ILE A 8 -4.30 -11.94 -1.11
N GLU A 9 -3.76 -13.12 -0.90
CA GLU A 9 -2.50 -13.53 -1.50
C GLU A 9 -2.61 -13.57 -3.03
N LYS A 10 -3.65 -14.21 -3.57
CA LYS A 10 -3.86 -14.27 -5.02
C LYS A 10 -4.05 -12.89 -5.63
N LEU A 11 -4.84 -12.04 -4.98
CA LEU A 11 -5.10 -10.69 -5.46
C LEU A 11 -3.82 -9.86 -5.47
N THR A 12 -3.01 -9.98 -4.42
CA THR A 12 -1.73 -9.26 -4.32
C THR A 12 -0.74 -9.74 -5.37
N LEU A 13 -0.58 -11.05 -5.52
CA LEU A 13 0.33 -11.63 -6.52
C LEU A 13 -0.09 -11.31 -7.94
N GLY A 14 -1.39 -11.22 -8.22
CA GLY A 14 -1.93 -10.89 -9.53
C GLY A 14 -1.95 -9.41 -9.86
N ASN A 15 -1.70 -8.53 -8.89
CA ASN A 15 -1.71 -7.09 -9.13
C ASN A 15 -0.44 -6.64 -9.84
N THR A 16 -0.60 -5.81 -10.88
CA THR A 16 0.50 -5.20 -11.61
C THR A 16 0.52 -3.68 -11.48
N ASN A 17 -0.47 -3.11 -10.82
CA ASN A 17 -0.57 -1.66 -10.63
C ASN A 17 0.31 -1.20 -9.46
N PHE A 18 0.86 0.01 -9.59
CA PHE A 18 1.55 0.63 -8.46
C PHE A 18 0.61 0.74 -7.25
N ARG A 19 -0.64 1.18 -7.48
CA ARG A 19 -1.66 1.30 -6.42
C ARG A 19 -3.02 0.92 -6.96
N GLN A 20 -3.72 0.07 -6.22
CA GLN A 20 -5.11 -0.26 -6.49
C GLN A 20 -5.88 -0.33 -5.18
N VAL A 21 -6.76 0.63 -4.96
CA VAL A 21 -7.64 0.63 -3.80
C VAL A 21 -8.70 -0.45 -4.02
N LEU A 22 -8.69 -1.46 -3.15
CA LEU A 22 -9.55 -2.62 -3.30
C LEU A 22 -10.86 -2.47 -2.53
N TYR A 23 -10.80 -1.96 -1.31
CA TYR A 23 -11.98 -1.78 -0.47
C TYR A 23 -11.73 -0.69 0.57
N THR A 24 -12.72 0.18 0.75
CA THR A 24 -12.69 1.25 1.73
C THR A 24 -13.86 1.09 2.70
N ALA A 25 -13.52 0.82 3.96
CA ALA A 25 -14.47 0.80 5.07
C ALA A 25 -14.41 2.14 5.82
N GLU A 26 -15.22 2.28 6.85
CA GLU A 26 -15.25 3.52 7.65
C GLU A 26 -13.93 3.78 8.40
N HIS A 27 -13.27 2.72 8.90
CA HIS A 27 -12.08 2.83 9.73
C HIS A 27 -10.82 2.16 9.17
N CYS A 28 -10.89 1.61 7.97
CA CYS A 28 -9.72 1.03 7.30
C CYS A 28 -9.90 0.99 5.79
N GLN A 29 -8.79 0.86 5.08
CA GLN A 29 -8.78 0.79 3.62
C GLN A 29 -7.73 -0.21 3.17
N LEU A 30 -8.13 -1.17 2.33
CA LEU A 30 -7.26 -2.19 1.76
C LEU A 30 -6.78 -1.78 0.38
N VAL A 31 -5.46 -1.78 0.19
CA VAL A 31 -4.81 -1.32 -1.04
C VAL A 31 -3.75 -2.33 -1.48
N LEU A 32 -3.77 -2.68 -2.76
CA LEU A 32 -2.73 -3.51 -3.39
C LEU A 32 -1.66 -2.61 -3.98
N MET A 33 -0.40 -3.01 -3.87
CA MET A 33 0.72 -2.29 -4.48
C MET A 33 1.74 -3.25 -5.07
N THR A 34 2.30 -2.83 -6.22
CA THR A 34 3.42 -3.53 -6.85
C THR A 34 4.49 -2.49 -7.19
N LEU A 35 5.70 -2.71 -6.69
CA LEU A 35 6.84 -1.86 -6.99
C LEU A 35 7.75 -2.56 -8.00
N PRO A 36 8.08 -1.90 -9.11
CA PRO A 36 9.00 -2.48 -10.10
C PRO A 36 10.40 -2.65 -9.51
N VAL A 37 11.24 -3.38 -10.21
CA VAL A 37 12.66 -3.54 -9.85
C VAL A 37 13.29 -2.16 -9.59
N GLY A 38 13.91 -2.01 -8.42
CA GLY A 38 14.54 -0.75 -8.02
C GLY A 38 13.59 0.40 -7.70
N GLY A 39 12.27 0.15 -7.75
CA GLY A 39 11.28 1.18 -7.46
C GLY A 39 11.06 1.38 -5.96
N GLU A 40 10.41 2.49 -5.62
CA GLU A 40 10.06 2.81 -4.23
C GLU A 40 8.75 3.56 -4.17
N ILE A 41 8.13 3.57 -2.99
CA ILE A 41 6.92 4.39 -2.78
C ILE A 41 7.32 5.87 -2.69
N GLY A 42 8.43 6.17 -2.05
CA GLY A 42 8.87 7.51 -1.71
C GLY A 42 8.67 7.79 -0.22
N SER A 43 9.44 8.72 0.32
CA SER A 43 9.32 9.08 1.73
C SER A 43 8.00 9.81 1.97
N GLU A 44 7.23 9.34 2.94
CA GLU A 44 5.90 9.86 3.25
C GLU A 44 5.70 9.96 4.76
N ILE A 45 4.83 10.90 5.17
CA ILE A 45 4.31 11.01 6.54
C ILE A 45 2.80 11.03 6.44
N HIS A 46 2.14 10.06 7.07
CA HIS A 46 0.68 10.03 7.18
C HIS A 46 0.31 10.39 8.62
N ALA A 47 0.02 11.67 8.85
CA ALA A 47 -0.25 12.17 10.20
C ALA A 47 -1.50 11.56 10.86
N GLU A 48 -2.47 11.17 10.03
CA GLU A 48 -3.79 10.73 10.49
C GLU A 48 -4.02 9.21 10.36
N ASN A 49 -3.02 8.46 9.84
CA ASN A 49 -3.21 7.05 9.51
C ASN A 49 -2.14 6.19 10.14
N ASP A 50 -2.55 5.12 10.81
CA ASP A 50 -1.68 3.97 11.00
C ASP A 50 -1.69 3.17 9.71
N GLN A 51 -0.59 2.52 9.39
CA GLN A 51 -0.49 1.77 8.15
C GLN A 51 0.14 0.40 8.40
N PHE A 52 -0.55 -0.65 7.95
CA PHE A 52 -0.07 -2.02 8.00
C PHE A 52 0.37 -2.43 6.60
N PHE A 53 1.53 -3.09 6.50
CA PHE A 53 2.03 -3.67 5.25
C PHE A 53 2.26 -5.17 5.42
N ARG A 54 1.87 -5.96 4.43
CA ARG A 54 2.23 -7.36 4.31
C ARG A 54 2.85 -7.60 2.95
N PHE A 55 4.03 -8.26 2.93
CA PHE A 55 4.77 -8.55 1.70
C PHE A 55 4.49 -9.98 1.27
N GLU A 56 4.08 -10.16 0.01
CA GLU A 56 3.67 -11.45 -0.56
C GLU A 56 4.64 -12.00 -1.60
N ALA A 57 5.50 -11.15 -2.20
CA ALA A 57 6.52 -11.58 -3.17
C ALA A 57 7.64 -10.56 -3.25
N GLY A 58 8.84 -11.04 -3.56
CA GLY A 58 10.02 -10.21 -3.67
C GLY A 58 10.67 -9.93 -2.32
N TYR A 59 11.58 -8.97 -2.31
CA TYR A 59 12.24 -8.51 -1.08
C TYR A 59 12.60 -7.04 -1.23
N GLY A 60 12.73 -6.38 -0.11
CA GLY A 60 13.01 -4.96 -0.10
C GLY A 60 13.44 -4.45 1.25
N LYS A 61 13.32 -3.15 1.44
CA LYS A 61 13.68 -2.46 2.67
C LYS A 61 12.58 -1.47 3.04
N VAL A 62 12.23 -1.41 4.32
CA VAL A 62 11.34 -0.39 4.87
C VAL A 62 12.13 0.47 5.84
N VAL A 63 12.00 1.78 5.71
CA VAL A 63 12.63 2.75 6.63
C VAL A 63 11.52 3.44 7.41
N ILE A 64 11.61 3.43 8.73
CA ILE A 64 10.64 4.10 9.62
C ILE A 64 11.43 4.97 10.60
N ASP A 65 11.30 6.29 10.49
CA ASP A 65 12.02 7.28 11.32
C ASP A 65 13.53 6.95 11.41
N GLY A 66 14.13 6.61 10.27
CA GLY A 66 15.55 6.28 10.18
C GLY A 66 15.90 4.84 10.55
N ASN A 67 14.97 4.05 11.08
CA ASN A 67 15.20 2.63 11.36
C ASN A 67 14.96 1.81 10.08
N GLU A 68 15.91 0.96 9.73
CA GLU A 68 15.83 0.16 8.52
C GLU A 68 15.49 -1.30 8.82
N TYR A 69 14.57 -1.86 8.05
CA TYR A 69 14.13 -3.24 8.15
C TYR A 69 14.15 -3.90 6.78
N GLU A 70 14.84 -5.03 6.66
CA GLU A 70 14.76 -5.84 5.46
C GLU A 70 13.48 -6.66 5.51
N VAL A 71 12.77 -6.73 4.38
CA VAL A 71 11.48 -7.42 4.27
C VAL A 71 11.47 -8.36 3.09
N ALA A 72 10.73 -9.45 3.23
CA ALA A 72 10.53 -10.47 2.21
C ALA A 72 9.13 -11.07 2.38
N ASP A 73 8.79 -12.04 1.51
CA ASP A 73 7.53 -12.77 1.58
C ASP A 73 7.23 -13.25 3.00
N GLY A 74 6.04 -12.93 3.49
CA GLY A 74 5.57 -13.29 4.81
C GLY A 74 5.81 -12.26 5.89
N ASP A 75 6.63 -11.23 5.62
CA ASP A 75 6.91 -10.18 6.60
C ASP A 75 5.77 -9.15 6.67
N ALA A 76 5.61 -8.59 7.84
CA ALA A 76 4.67 -7.51 8.09
C ALA A 76 5.40 -6.32 8.73
N ILE A 77 4.89 -5.12 8.43
CA ILE A 77 5.36 -3.86 9.00
C ILE A 77 4.13 -3.09 9.49
N ILE A 78 4.26 -2.43 10.61
CA ILE A 78 3.28 -1.43 11.05
C ILE A 78 4.01 -0.10 11.17
N VAL A 79 3.50 0.90 10.45
CA VAL A 79 3.99 2.28 10.54
C VAL A 79 2.96 3.06 11.34
N PRO A 80 3.30 3.55 12.55
CA PRO A 80 2.37 4.36 13.33
C PRO A 80 2.17 5.73 12.69
N ALA A 81 1.00 6.30 12.92
CA ALA A 81 0.66 7.65 12.42
C ALA A 81 1.75 8.66 12.81
N GLY A 82 2.14 9.50 11.85
CA GLY A 82 3.14 10.54 12.06
C GLY A 82 4.58 10.11 11.79
N ALA A 83 4.88 8.83 11.66
CA ALA A 83 6.24 8.38 11.37
C ALA A 83 6.59 8.59 9.88
N GLU A 84 7.77 9.13 9.62
CA GLU A 84 8.30 9.21 8.25
C GLU A 84 8.73 7.83 7.81
N HIS A 85 8.28 7.42 6.64
CA HIS A 85 8.58 6.06 6.15
C HIS A 85 8.69 5.99 4.65
N ASN A 86 9.39 4.94 4.19
CA ASN A 86 9.51 4.60 2.78
C ASN A 86 9.60 3.09 2.63
N VAL A 87 9.09 2.58 1.51
CA VAL A 87 9.19 1.18 1.10
C VAL A 87 9.96 1.14 -0.21
N ILE A 88 11.03 0.38 -0.24
CA ILE A 88 11.97 0.34 -1.37
C ILE A 88 12.13 -1.10 -1.85
N ASN A 89 11.97 -1.31 -3.16
CA ASN A 89 12.32 -2.58 -3.78
C ASN A 89 13.82 -2.60 -4.04
N THR A 90 14.56 -3.40 -3.30
CA THR A 90 16.02 -3.51 -3.42
C THR A 90 16.46 -4.64 -4.36
N SER A 91 15.52 -5.37 -4.94
CA SER A 91 15.83 -6.44 -5.88
C SER A 91 16.24 -5.88 -7.24
N GLU A 92 17.17 -6.56 -7.89
CA GLU A 92 17.57 -6.27 -9.26
C GLU A 92 16.81 -7.11 -10.29
N THR A 93 16.00 -8.06 -9.83
CA THR A 93 15.35 -9.04 -10.71
C THR A 93 13.85 -9.23 -10.49
N GLU A 94 13.35 -8.91 -9.29
CA GLU A 94 11.97 -9.23 -8.90
C GLU A 94 11.17 -7.99 -8.52
N MET A 95 9.89 -7.99 -8.87
CA MET A 95 8.94 -7.00 -8.38
C MET A 95 8.64 -7.26 -6.91
N LEU A 96 8.40 -6.21 -6.15
CA LEU A 96 7.94 -6.29 -4.76
C LEU A 96 6.43 -6.15 -4.74
N LYS A 97 5.73 -7.18 -4.28
CA LYS A 97 4.27 -7.19 -4.23
C LYS A 97 3.80 -7.24 -2.79
N LEU A 98 2.88 -6.35 -2.48
CA LEU A 98 2.41 -6.17 -1.12
C LEU A 98 0.96 -5.72 -1.09
N TYR A 99 0.30 -5.88 0.05
CA TYR A 99 -0.90 -5.14 0.33
C TYR A 99 -0.70 -4.30 1.58
N THR A 100 -1.46 -3.24 1.68
CA THR A 100 -1.38 -2.32 2.80
C THR A 100 -2.78 -1.97 3.28
N ILE A 101 -2.91 -1.70 4.58
CA ILE A 101 -4.16 -1.29 5.19
C ILE A 101 -3.91 0.04 5.90
N TYR A 102 -4.63 1.06 5.46
CA TYR A 102 -4.65 2.37 6.12
C TYR A 102 -5.78 2.38 7.16
N SER A 103 -5.51 2.93 8.32
CA SER A 103 -6.50 3.09 9.39
C SER A 103 -6.43 4.50 9.96
N PRO A 104 -7.40 5.37 9.62
CA PRO A 104 -8.50 5.21 8.65
C PRO A 104 -8.05 5.29 7.19
N ALA A 105 -8.99 5.36 6.26
CA ALA A 105 -8.70 5.47 4.83
C ALA A 105 -7.88 6.71 4.50
N HIS A 106 -7.04 6.61 3.47
CA HIS A 106 -6.16 7.69 3.02
C HIS A 106 -6.43 8.12 1.59
N HIS A 107 -6.76 7.18 0.70
CA HIS A 107 -7.01 7.43 -0.70
C HIS A 107 -8.49 7.45 -1.01
N LYS A 108 -8.85 8.11 -2.12
CA LYS A 108 -10.22 8.03 -2.65
C LYS A 108 -10.54 6.59 -3.02
N ASP A 109 -11.75 6.15 -2.71
CA ASP A 109 -12.19 4.78 -2.98
C ASP A 109 -12.12 4.45 -4.46
N GLY A 110 -11.65 3.25 -4.77
CA GLY A 110 -11.67 2.67 -6.11
C GLY A 110 -10.60 3.18 -7.06
N ILE A 111 -9.67 4.02 -6.64
CA ILE A 111 -8.62 4.50 -7.55
C ILE A 111 -7.68 3.37 -7.94
N ILE A 112 -7.21 3.45 -9.19
CA ILE A 112 -6.19 2.56 -9.75
C ILE A 112 -5.14 3.45 -10.41
N ARG A 113 -3.87 3.24 -10.06
CA ARG A 113 -2.73 3.94 -10.66
C ARG A 113 -1.72 2.90 -11.12
N ALA A 114 -1.45 2.89 -12.42
CA ALA A 114 -0.57 1.88 -13.02
C ALA A 114 0.88 2.06 -12.58
N THR A 115 1.34 3.31 -12.44
CA THR A 115 2.71 3.66 -12.10
C THR A 115 2.76 4.67 -10.96
N ARG A 116 3.93 4.78 -10.32
CA ARG A 116 4.17 5.80 -9.30
C ARG A 116 3.99 7.21 -9.87
N GLU A 117 4.48 7.44 -11.10
CA GLU A 117 4.37 8.74 -11.77
C GLU A 117 2.90 9.12 -11.96
N GLU A 118 2.08 8.20 -12.43
CA GLU A 118 0.63 8.41 -12.58
C GLU A 118 -0.02 8.72 -11.23
N ALA A 119 0.39 8.03 -10.17
CA ALA A 119 -0.12 8.26 -8.83
C ALA A 119 0.24 9.66 -8.31
N GLU A 120 1.46 10.11 -8.55
CA GLU A 120 1.93 11.44 -8.14
C GLU A 120 1.22 12.56 -8.91
N GLU A 121 0.92 12.36 -10.19
CA GLU A 121 0.24 13.33 -11.04
C GLU A 121 -1.28 13.40 -10.77
N ASN A 122 -1.86 12.37 -10.18
CA ASN A 122 -3.30 12.25 -9.98
C ASN A 122 -3.62 11.88 -8.52
N GLU A 123 -3.08 12.62 -7.57
CA GLU A 123 -3.38 12.37 -6.17
C GLU A 123 -4.84 12.71 -5.85
N GLU A 124 -5.53 11.75 -5.26
CA GLU A 124 -6.91 11.92 -4.80
C GLU A 124 -7.04 11.33 -3.40
N ASP A 125 -7.34 12.21 -2.45
CA ASP A 125 -7.49 11.83 -1.06
C ASP A 125 -8.87 11.25 -0.75
N PHE A 126 -8.95 10.52 0.35
CA PHE A 126 -10.21 10.00 0.84
C PHE A 126 -11.21 11.15 1.06
N ASP A 127 -12.38 11.01 0.48
CA ASP A 127 -13.43 12.03 0.48
C ASP A 127 -14.61 11.69 1.39
N GLY A 128 -14.48 10.67 2.22
CA GLY A 128 -15.56 10.21 3.10
C GLY A 128 -16.48 9.17 2.46
N VAL A 129 -16.30 8.88 1.17
CA VAL A 129 -17.12 7.89 0.46
C VAL A 129 -16.46 6.51 0.57
N THR A 130 -17.14 5.57 1.23
CA THR A 130 -16.67 4.18 1.37
C THR A 130 -17.16 3.33 0.21
N SER A 131 -16.62 2.10 0.10
CA SER A 131 -17.11 1.14 -0.90
C SER A 131 -18.58 0.78 -0.69
N GLU A 132 -19.09 0.90 0.52
CA GLU A 132 -20.51 0.61 0.86
C GLU A 132 -21.44 1.80 0.61
N THR A 133 -20.91 3.00 0.45
CA THR A 133 -21.69 4.22 0.28
C THR A 133 -22.16 4.44 -1.17
N LYS A 134 -21.61 3.67 -2.08
CA LYS A 134 -21.90 3.77 -3.52
C LYS A 134 -23.21 3.12 -3.90
#